data_875aa94d5942ceef99d44d7b05ed5c34
#
_entry.id   875aa94d5942ceef99d44d7b05ed5c34
#
_cell.length_a   1.000
_cell.length_b   1.000
_cell.length_c   1.000
_cell.angle_alpha   90.00
_cell.angle_beta   90.00
_cell.angle_gamma   90.00
#
_symmetry.space_group_name_H-M   'P 1'
#
loop_
_entity.id
_entity.type
_entity.pdbx_description
1 polymer ?
#
loop_
_entity_poly.entity_id
_entity_poly.type
_entity_poly.pdbx_seq_one_letter_code
_entity_poly.pdbx_strand_id
1 'polypeptide(L)'
;RGPAWEHGDEDMKKEMENFVTNININMDDISLPKIFEKAIDSHITIMKGGIHSSLGKHYRNEKSKLHPYTIERIENSISVKASEYIDALENAKNMSLKLKGIFENYDAIITPAAPGQAPRDLSTTGNAVFNGYWTMLGVPAISLPLLKGKDTLPIGVQVITPWKEDGKLLAISKALLNI
;
A
#
# COMPACT_ATOMS: atom_id res chain seq x y z
N ARG A 1 -3.54 -7.87 10.50
CA ARG A 1 -4.48 -7.22 9.54
C ARG A 1 -4.26 -5.72 9.59
N GLY A 2 -4.15 -5.09 8.43
CA GLY A 2 -3.90 -3.66 8.31
C GLY A 2 -5.16 -2.84 8.00
N PRO A 3 -5.05 -1.49 7.92
CA PRO A 3 -6.19 -0.57 7.70
C PRO A 3 -6.92 -0.79 6.36
N ALA A 4 -6.25 -1.40 5.39
CA ALA A 4 -6.85 -1.67 4.08
C ALA A 4 -7.68 -2.98 4.04
N TRP A 5 -7.68 -3.81 5.09
CA TRP A 5 -8.32 -5.13 5.08
C TRP A 5 -9.78 -5.10 4.66
N GLU A 6 -10.55 -4.12 5.13
CA GLU A 6 -11.98 -3.98 4.83
C GLU A 6 -12.25 -3.61 3.35
N HIS A 7 -11.25 -3.15 2.62
CA HIS A 7 -11.34 -2.89 1.19
C HIS A 7 -11.10 -4.12 0.32
N GLY A 8 -10.77 -5.26 0.93
CA GLY A 8 -10.51 -6.50 0.22
C GLY A 8 -11.79 -7.23 -0.14
N ASP A 9 -11.77 -7.88 -1.31
CA ASP A 9 -12.82 -8.77 -1.76
C ASP A 9 -12.86 -10.04 -0.88
N GLU A 10 -14.02 -10.66 -0.76
CA GLU A 10 -14.19 -11.87 0.05
C GLU A 10 -13.29 -13.04 -0.43
N ASP A 11 -13.10 -13.17 -1.75
CA ASP A 11 -12.18 -14.17 -2.31
C ASP A 11 -10.74 -13.93 -1.84
N MET A 12 -10.28 -12.67 -1.87
CA MET A 12 -8.93 -12.33 -1.42
C MET A 12 -8.76 -12.60 0.07
N LYS A 13 -9.74 -12.21 0.89
CA LYS A 13 -9.70 -12.45 2.35
C LYS A 13 -9.60 -13.94 2.66
N LYS A 14 -10.45 -14.76 2.03
CA LYS A 14 -10.46 -16.20 2.18
C LYS A 14 -9.14 -16.85 1.76
N GLU A 15 -8.63 -16.49 0.58
CA GLU A 15 -7.37 -17.07 0.08
C GLU A 15 -6.17 -16.62 0.93
N MET A 16 -6.17 -15.39 1.46
CA MET A 16 -5.13 -14.93 2.38
C MET A 16 -5.17 -15.69 3.71
N GLU A 17 -6.36 -15.93 4.27
CA GLU A 17 -6.53 -16.73 5.49
C GLU A 17 -6.10 -18.19 5.28
N ASN A 18 -6.47 -18.79 4.15
CA ASN A 18 -6.01 -20.12 3.77
C ASN A 18 -4.48 -20.18 3.63
N PHE A 19 -3.88 -19.18 2.99
CA PHE A 19 -2.43 -19.10 2.81
C PHE A 19 -1.71 -19.06 4.16
N VAL A 20 -2.12 -18.15 5.05
CA VAL A 20 -1.52 -18.01 6.39
C VAL A 20 -1.68 -19.27 7.24
N THR A 21 -2.80 -19.98 7.11
CA THR A 21 -3.06 -21.21 7.87
C THR A 21 -2.23 -22.41 7.39
N ASN A 22 -1.96 -22.48 6.09
CA ASN A 22 -1.33 -23.66 5.48
C ASN A 22 0.18 -23.51 5.24
N ILE A 23 0.71 -22.30 5.31
CA ILE A 23 2.14 -22.08 5.11
C ILE A 23 2.92 -22.55 6.34
N ASN A 24 3.97 -23.34 6.11
CA ASN A 24 4.79 -23.89 7.20
C ASN A 24 5.99 -22.98 7.52
N ILE A 25 5.71 -21.76 8.00
CA ILE A 25 6.71 -20.83 8.52
C ILE A 25 6.23 -20.24 9.85
N ASN A 26 7.16 -19.70 10.64
CA ASN A 26 6.82 -19.05 11.90
C ASN A 26 6.16 -17.69 11.59
N MET A 27 4.87 -17.55 11.89
CA MET A 27 4.08 -16.34 11.69
C MET A 27 3.12 -16.09 12.85
N ASP A 28 2.95 -14.82 13.16
CA ASP A 28 1.94 -14.33 14.10
C ASP A 28 0.91 -13.45 13.38
N ASP A 29 -0.37 -13.56 13.73
CA ASP A 29 -1.39 -12.61 13.32
C ASP A 29 -1.33 -11.40 14.24
N ILE A 30 -0.83 -10.27 13.74
CA ILE A 30 -0.70 -9.04 14.51
C ILE A 30 -1.65 -7.96 13.98
N SER A 31 -2.14 -7.12 14.89
CA SER A 31 -2.82 -5.87 14.53
C SER A 31 -1.81 -4.73 14.53
N LEU A 32 -1.84 -3.92 13.49
CA LEU A 32 -1.05 -2.69 13.46
C LEU A 32 -1.51 -1.71 14.55
N PRO A 33 -0.61 -0.91 15.14
CA PRO A 33 -0.97 0.09 16.15
C PRO A 33 -2.07 1.04 15.67
N LYS A 34 -2.91 1.53 16.59
CA LYS A 34 -4.10 2.36 16.31
C LYS A 34 -3.83 3.55 15.39
N ILE A 35 -2.62 4.14 15.42
CA ILE A 35 -2.26 5.26 14.53
C ILE A 35 -2.39 4.89 13.05
N PHE A 36 -2.28 3.60 12.69
CA PHE A 36 -2.44 3.13 11.30
C PHE A 36 -3.87 3.24 10.77
N GLU A 37 -4.88 3.44 11.61
CA GLU A 37 -6.23 3.76 11.16
C GLU A 37 -6.25 5.05 10.31
N LYS A 38 -5.29 5.95 10.52
CA LYS A 38 -5.11 7.18 9.74
C LYS A 38 -4.22 7.00 8.49
N ALA A 39 -3.74 5.79 8.20
CA ALA A 39 -2.69 5.59 7.20
C ALA A 39 -3.16 5.91 5.77
N ILE A 40 -4.37 5.49 5.41
CA ILE A 40 -4.94 5.72 4.08
C ILE A 40 -5.16 7.21 3.85
N ASP A 41 -5.81 7.91 4.80
CA ASP A 41 -6.11 9.34 4.67
C ASP A 41 -4.84 10.19 4.67
N SER A 42 -3.87 9.86 5.53
CA SER A 42 -2.56 10.54 5.55
C SER A 42 -1.82 10.36 4.23
N HIS A 43 -1.80 9.14 3.67
CA HIS A 43 -1.22 8.88 2.36
C HIS A 43 -1.89 9.72 1.26
N ILE A 44 -3.22 9.73 1.20
CA ILE A 44 -3.97 10.51 0.20
C ILE A 44 -3.66 12.00 0.33
N THR A 45 -3.62 12.54 1.54
CA THR A 45 -3.34 13.95 1.82
C THR A 45 -1.92 14.33 1.37
N ILE A 46 -0.91 13.52 1.73
CA ILE A 46 0.49 13.75 1.33
C ILE A 46 0.63 13.65 -0.19
N MET A 47 0.03 12.64 -0.81
CA MET A 47 0.04 12.46 -2.26
C MET A 47 -0.60 13.66 -2.98
N LYS A 48 -1.74 14.16 -2.53
CA LYS A 48 -2.40 15.35 -3.08
C LYS A 48 -1.49 16.58 -2.99
N GLY A 49 -0.89 16.85 -1.81
CA GLY A 49 0.06 17.95 -1.64
C GLY A 49 1.26 17.85 -2.59
N GLY A 50 1.80 16.64 -2.77
CA GLY A 50 2.87 16.35 -3.71
C GLY A 50 2.47 16.58 -5.17
N ILE A 51 1.28 16.14 -5.58
CA ILE A 51 0.73 16.37 -6.93
C ILE A 51 0.61 17.87 -7.21
N HIS A 52 0.03 18.63 -6.28
CA HIS A 52 -0.12 20.08 -6.45
C HIS A 52 1.25 20.78 -6.58
N SER A 53 2.19 20.44 -5.73
CA SER A 53 3.55 20.99 -5.77
C SER A 53 4.28 20.69 -7.07
N SER A 54 4.24 19.43 -7.53
CA SER A 54 5.01 18.95 -8.68
C SER A 54 4.37 19.32 -10.02
N LEU A 55 3.06 19.21 -10.14
CA LEU A 55 2.35 19.35 -11.43
C LEU A 55 1.59 20.68 -11.57
N GLY A 56 1.44 21.45 -10.49
CA GLY A 56 0.68 22.71 -10.51
C GLY A 56 1.21 23.73 -11.51
N LYS A 57 2.54 23.79 -11.74
CA LYS A 57 3.13 24.67 -12.76
C LYS A 57 2.70 24.24 -14.19
N HIS A 58 2.75 22.96 -14.48
CA HIS A 58 2.33 22.42 -15.79
C HIS A 58 0.83 22.64 -16.02
N TYR A 59 0.03 22.43 -14.99
CA TYR A 59 -1.40 22.72 -15.05
C TYR A 59 -1.70 24.18 -15.40
N ARG A 60 -1.04 25.14 -14.77
CA ARG A 60 -1.25 26.57 -15.05
C ARG A 60 -0.81 26.99 -16.45
N ASN A 61 0.30 26.43 -16.94
CA ASN A 61 0.93 26.87 -18.18
C ASN A 61 0.51 26.06 -19.42
N GLU A 62 0.15 24.79 -19.24
CA GLU A 62 0.00 23.83 -20.33
C GLU A 62 -1.19 22.87 -20.13
N LYS A 63 -2.27 23.35 -19.49
CA LYS A 63 -3.45 22.52 -19.16
C LYS A 63 -3.97 21.72 -20.36
N SER A 64 -3.99 22.32 -21.55
CA SER A 64 -4.51 21.68 -22.77
C SER A 64 -3.67 20.49 -23.26
N LYS A 65 -2.43 20.33 -22.77
CA LYS A 65 -1.55 19.20 -23.12
C LYS A 65 -1.65 18.05 -22.11
N LEU A 66 -2.35 18.26 -20.99
CA LEU A 66 -2.49 17.24 -19.95
C LEU A 66 -3.68 16.32 -20.25
N HIS A 67 -3.50 15.03 -19.91
CA HIS A 67 -4.60 14.07 -20.00
C HIS A 67 -5.72 14.45 -19.00
N PRO A 68 -7.02 14.30 -19.34
CA PRO A 68 -8.14 14.66 -18.46
C PRO A 68 -8.04 14.08 -17.05
N TYR A 69 -7.65 12.83 -16.92
CA TYR A 69 -7.42 12.19 -15.62
C TYR A 69 -6.34 12.89 -14.77
N THR A 70 -5.27 13.38 -15.41
CA THR A 70 -4.21 14.15 -14.72
C THR A 70 -4.73 15.50 -14.25
N ILE A 71 -5.54 16.17 -15.10
CA ILE A 71 -6.20 17.43 -14.75
C ILE A 71 -7.07 17.26 -13.51
N GLU A 72 -7.95 16.25 -13.51
CA GLU A 72 -8.84 15.94 -12.38
C GLU A 72 -8.05 15.71 -11.08
N ARG A 73 -6.97 14.94 -11.14
CA ARG A 73 -6.12 14.68 -9.95
C ARG A 73 -5.47 15.96 -9.41
N ILE A 74 -5.02 16.86 -10.30
CA ILE A 74 -4.45 18.15 -9.87
C ILE A 74 -5.54 19.02 -9.26
N GLU A 75 -6.71 19.13 -9.88
CA GLU A 75 -7.84 19.91 -9.36
C GLU A 75 -8.29 19.40 -7.98
N ASN A 76 -8.39 18.08 -7.80
CA ASN A 76 -8.69 17.45 -6.50
C ASN A 76 -7.58 17.65 -5.44
N SER A 77 -6.37 18.06 -5.85
CA SER A 77 -5.26 18.31 -4.93
C SER A 77 -5.24 19.73 -4.34
N ILE A 78 -5.95 20.67 -4.97
CA ILE A 78 -5.93 22.10 -4.59
C ILE A 78 -6.58 22.32 -3.22
N SER A 79 -7.50 21.48 -2.80
CA SER A 79 -8.28 21.64 -1.58
C SER A 79 -7.54 21.29 -0.27
N VAL A 80 -6.34 20.71 -0.36
CA VAL A 80 -5.56 20.31 0.83
C VAL A 80 -5.03 21.53 1.53
N LYS A 81 -5.41 21.70 2.82
CA LYS A 81 -4.90 22.77 3.67
C LYS A 81 -3.50 22.45 4.17
N ALA A 82 -2.70 23.49 4.42
CA ALA A 82 -1.35 23.33 4.96
C ALA A 82 -1.34 22.57 6.31
N SER A 83 -2.32 22.84 7.19
CA SER A 83 -2.46 22.13 8.47
C SER A 83 -2.71 20.64 8.26
N GLU A 84 -3.62 20.26 7.37
CA GLU A 84 -3.93 18.86 7.06
C GLU A 84 -2.69 18.11 6.52
N TYR A 85 -1.91 18.78 5.67
CA TYR A 85 -0.66 18.23 5.14
C TYR A 85 0.40 18.02 6.23
N ILE A 86 0.55 19.01 7.15
CA ILE A 86 1.48 18.91 8.28
C ILE A 86 1.06 17.77 9.23
N ASP A 87 -0.23 17.68 9.57
CA ASP A 87 -0.77 16.60 10.40
C ASP A 87 -0.55 15.23 9.78
N ALA A 88 -0.73 15.10 8.45
CA ALA A 88 -0.49 13.88 7.73
C ALA A 88 0.99 13.46 7.74
N LEU A 89 1.92 14.41 7.62
CA LEU A 89 3.37 14.14 7.76
C LEU A 89 3.72 13.69 9.18
N GLU A 90 3.13 14.29 10.19
CA GLU A 90 3.35 13.90 11.60
C GLU A 90 2.79 12.48 11.85
N ASN A 91 1.60 12.18 11.33
CA ASN A 91 1.04 10.84 11.39
C ASN A 91 1.98 9.81 10.74
N ALA A 92 2.50 10.09 9.54
CA ALA A 92 3.44 9.22 8.84
C ALA A 92 4.73 8.97 9.65
N LYS A 93 5.28 10.03 10.26
CA LYS A 93 6.45 9.92 11.16
C LYS A 93 6.15 9.02 12.36
N ASN A 94 5.00 9.20 13.01
CA ASN A 94 4.59 8.41 14.17
C ASN A 94 4.35 6.94 13.79
N MET A 95 3.75 6.67 12.62
CA MET A 95 3.60 5.31 12.08
C MET A 95 4.96 4.66 11.84
N SER A 96 5.93 5.39 11.25
CA SER A 96 7.28 4.88 11.00
C SER A 96 7.98 4.47 12.30
N LEU A 97 7.84 5.24 13.36
CA LEU A 97 8.38 4.91 14.68
C LEU A 97 7.76 3.63 15.26
N LYS A 98 6.43 3.48 15.12
CA LYS A 98 5.73 2.28 15.59
C LYS A 98 6.09 1.04 14.75
N LEU A 99 6.22 1.22 13.44
CA LEU A 99 6.63 0.16 12.52
C LEU A 99 8.03 -0.35 12.84
N LYS A 100 8.96 0.55 13.20
CA LYS A 100 10.30 0.15 13.65
C LYS A 100 10.24 -0.80 14.85
N GLY A 101 9.38 -0.52 15.84
CA GLY A 101 9.21 -1.41 16.99
C GLY A 101 8.64 -2.79 16.63
N ILE A 102 7.78 -2.88 15.60
CA ILE A 102 7.31 -4.17 15.08
C ILE A 102 8.49 -4.96 14.50
N PHE A 103 9.31 -4.32 13.68
CA PHE A 103 10.47 -4.97 13.05
C PHE A 103 11.62 -5.30 13.99
N GLU A 104 11.57 -4.94 15.26
CA GLU A 104 12.48 -5.46 16.30
C GLU A 104 12.19 -6.94 16.63
N ASN A 105 10.97 -7.42 16.34
CA ASN A 105 10.51 -8.78 16.64
C ASN A 105 10.18 -9.60 15.39
N TYR A 106 10.02 -8.97 14.22
CA TYR A 106 9.61 -9.63 12.99
C TYR A 106 10.52 -9.24 11.84
N ASP A 107 10.88 -10.21 10.99
CA ASP A 107 11.72 -10.01 9.81
C ASP A 107 10.97 -9.32 8.68
N ALA A 108 9.67 -9.60 8.55
CA ALA A 108 8.80 -9.02 7.53
C ALA A 108 7.34 -8.94 8.01
N ILE A 109 6.56 -8.11 7.33
CA ILE A 109 5.10 -8.11 7.42
C ILE A 109 4.56 -8.65 6.08
N ILE A 110 3.54 -9.51 6.16
CA ILE A 110 2.86 -10.07 4.99
C ILE A 110 1.42 -9.55 4.99
N THR A 111 1.00 -8.98 3.86
CA THR A 111 -0.35 -8.45 3.64
C THR A 111 -0.84 -8.74 2.23
N PRO A 112 -2.15 -8.62 1.93
CA PRO A 112 -2.59 -8.56 0.54
C PRO A 112 -1.95 -7.38 -0.20
N ALA A 113 -1.67 -7.55 -1.50
CA ALA A 113 -1.12 -6.49 -2.35
C ALA A 113 -2.20 -5.69 -3.10
N ALA A 114 -3.41 -6.22 -3.20
CA ALA A 114 -4.54 -5.62 -3.89
C ALA A 114 -5.85 -6.10 -3.27
N PRO A 115 -6.99 -5.42 -3.51
CA PRO A 115 -8.29 -5.87 -3.01
C PRO A 115 -8.71 -7.27 -3.48
N GLY A 116 -8.23 -7.69 -4.63
CA GLY A 116 -8.58 -8.98 -5.24
C GLY A 116 -7.81 -9.21 -6.53
N GLN A 117 -8.43 -9.91 -7.48
CA GLN A 117 -7.90 -10.12 -8.82
C GLN A 117 -7.83 -8.82 -9.62
N ALA A 118 -7.05 -8.82 -10.71
CA ALA A 118 -7.04 -7.71 -11.67
C ALA A 118 -8.45 -7.44 -12.20
N PRO A 119 -8.84 -6.15 -12.39
CA PRO A 119 -10.10 -5.79 -13.06
C PRO A 119 -10.20 -6.42 -14.46
N ARG A 120 -11.41 -6.82 -14.85
CA ARG A 120 -11.63 -7.46 -16.16
C ARG A 120 -11.53 -6.52 -17.34
N ASP A 121 -11.83 -5.23 -17.12
CA ASP A 121 -11.77 -4.21 -18.15
C ASP A 121 -10.51 -3.36 -18.04
N LEU A 122 -10.16 -2.68 -19.13
CA LEU A 122 -8.97 -1.84 -19.23
C LEU A 122 -9.22 -0.37 -18.85
N SER A 123 -10.40 -0.03 -18.34
CA SER A 123 -10.75 1.34 -17.93
C SER A 123 -10.09 1.75 -16.62
N THR A 124 -9.66 0.78 -15.82
CA THR A 124 -9.04 1.01 -14.52
C THR A 124 -7.86 0.07 -14.28
N THR A 125 -6.89 0.55 -13.49
CA THR A 125 -5.78 -0.25 -12.99
C THR A 125 -6.07 -0.87 -11.62
N GLY A 126 -7.31 -0.75 -11.11
CA GLY A 126 -7.71 -1.21 -9.80
C GLY A 126 -7.47 -0.19 -8.69
N ASN A 127 -7.45 -0.65 -7.45
CA ASN A 127 -7.34 0.19 -6.26
C ASN A 127 -6.02 -0.09 -5.51
N ALA A 128 -5.18 0.93 -5.36
CA ALA A 128 -3.87 0.84 -4.70
C ALA A 128 -3.93 0.99 -3.16
N VAL A 129 -5.11 0.83 -2.55
CA VAL A 129 -5.32 1.06 -1.12
C VAL A 129 -4.38 0.24 -0.22
N PHE A 130 -4.01 -0.97 -0.64
CA PHE A 130 -3.07 -1.82 0.09
C PHE A 130 -1.59 -1.37 -0.02
N ASN A 131 -1.24 -0.54 -1.00
CA ASN A 131 0.15 -0.16 -1.29
C ASN A 131 0.49 1.27 -0.84
N GLY A 132 -0.49 2.16 -0.87
CA GLY A 132 -0.26 3.60 -0.73
C GLY A 132 0.45 3.98 0.58
N TYR A 133 0.00 3.47 1.70
CA TYR A 133 0.60 3.81 2.99
C TYR A 133 1.99 3.19 3.21
N TRP A 134 2.31 2.04 2.62
CA TRP A 134 3.67 1.50 2.63
C TRP A 134 4.62 2.37 1.81
N THR A 135 4.14 2.88 0.66
CA THR A 135 4.87 3.87 -0.15
C THR A 135 5.11 5.16 0.63
N MET A 136 4.10 5.67 1.35
CA MET A 136 4.25 6.84 2.23
C MET A 136 5.31 6.62 3.32
N LEU A 137 5.38 5.42 3.89
CA LEU A 137 6.34 5.06 4.94
C LEU A 137 7.74 4.76 4.38
N GLY A 138 7.90 4.66 3.06
CA GLY A 138 9.19 4.46 2.39
C GLY A 138 9.85 3.11 2.66
N VAL A 139 9.08 2.10 3.05
CA VAL A 139 9.58 0.75 3.32
C VAL A 139 9.67 -0.07 2.05
N PRO A 140 10.68 -0.96 1.91
CA PRO A 140 10.75 -1.92 0.82
C PRO A 140 9.53 -2.84 0.82
N ALA A 141 8.92 -3.02 -0.36
CA ALA A 141 7.77 -3.90 -0.54
C ALA A 141 7.81 -4.60 -1.90
N ILE A 142 7.38 -5.85 -1.95
CA ILE A 142 7.27 -6.64 -3.17
C ILE A 142 5.96 -7.43 -3.18
N SER A 143 5.31 -7.54 -4.33
CA SER A 143 4.14 -8.38 -4.52
C SER A 143 4.53 -9.70 -5.16
N LEU A 144 4.07 -10.81 -4.57
CA LEU A 144 4.28 -12.18 -5.02
C LEU A 144 2.94 -12.79 -5.42
N PRO A 145 2.82 -13.48 -6.57
CA PRO A 145 1.56 -14.07 -7.05
C PRO A 145 1.27 -15.42 -6.36
N LEU A 146 1.13 -15.40 -5.04
CA LEU A 146 1.01 -16.62 -4.21
C LEU A 146 -0.42 -17.10 -4.03
N LEU A 147 -1.42 -16.27 -4.29
CA LEU A 147 -2.84 -16.62 -4.16
C LEU A 147 -3.48 -16.71 -5.53
N LYS A 148 -4.61 -17.41 -5.60
CA LYS A 148 -5.36 -17.61 -6.82
C LYS A 148 -6.83 -17.29 -6.57
N GLY A 149 -7.37 -16.34 -7.31
CA GLY A 149 -8.78 -15.99 -7.23
C GLY A 149 -9.69 -16.95 -8.01
N LYS A 150 -10.99 -16.74 -7.88
CA LYS A 150 -12.03 -17.58 -8.49
C LYS A 150 -11.96 -17.69 -10.01
N ASP A 151 -11.48 -16.65 -10.68
CA ASP A 151 -11.30 -16.63 -12.14
C ASP A 151 -9.91 -17.15 -12.56
N THR A 152 -9.20 -17.82 -11.66
CA THR A 152 -7.85 -18.35 -11.85
C THR A 152 -6.75 -17.32 -12.05
N LEU A 153 -7.05 -16.02 -11.96
CA LEU A 153 -6.06 -14.97 -11.99
C LEU A 153 -5.30 -14.89 -10.66
N PRO A 154 -4.02 -14.50 -10.69
CA PRO A 154 -3.25 -14.35 -9.46
C PRO A 154 -3.77 -13.22 -8.58
N ILE A 155 -3.71 -13.42 -7.26
CA ILE A 155 -3.85 -12.36 -6.26
C ILE A 155 -2.49 -12.22 -5.57
N GLY A 156 -2.00 -10.98 -5.45
CA GLY A 156 -0.70 -10.70 -4.88
C GLY A 156 -0.69 -10.78 -3.35
N VAL A 157 0.31 -11.44 -2.81
CA VAL A 157 0.73 -11.30 -1.42
C VAL A 157 1.88 -10.31 -1.37
N GLN A 158 1.76 -9.28 -0.54
CA GLN A 158 2.78 -8.25 -0.39
C GLN A 158 3.65 -8.56 0.82
N VAL A 159 4.95 -8.58 0.61
CA VAL A 159 5.98 -8.70 1.65
C VAL A 159 6.58 -7.32 1.88
N ILE A 160 6.68 -6.90 3.14
CA ILE A 160 7.22 -5.61 3.56
C ILE A 160 8.36 -5.88 4.56
N THR A 161 9.50 -5.21 4.38
CA THR A 161 10.65 -5.32 5.28
C THR A 161 11.05 -3.95 5.84
N PRO A 162 11.91 -3.91 6.88
CA PRO A 162 12.42 -2.65 7.41
C PRO A 162 13.06 -1.77 6.34
N TRP A 163 13.07 -0.48 6.58
CA TRP A 163 13.67 0.50 5.70
C TRP A 163 15.13 0.18 5.35
N LYS A 164 15.50 0.21 4.07
CA LYS A 164 16.81 -0.17 3.49
C LYS A 164 17.17 -1.66 3.59
N GLU A 165 16.23 -2.52 3.94
CA GLU A 165 16.44 -3.98 4.02
C GLU A 165 15.98 -4.69 2.72
N ASP A 166 16.28 -4.11 1.55
CA ASP A 166 15.91 -4.68 0.24
C ASP A 166 16.49 -6.08 0.04
N GLY A 167 17.70 -6.32 0.51
CA GLY A 167 18.35 -7.64 0.48
C GLY A 167 17.55 -8.69 1.28
N LYS A 168 17.08 -8.33 2.47
CA LYS A 168 16.21 -9.17 3.29
C LYS A 168 14.87 -9.43 2.59
N LEU A 169 14.27 -8.38 1.99
CA LEU A 169 13.04 -8.49 1.21
C LEU A 169 13.17 -9.54 0.11
N LEU A 170 14.23 -9.47 -0.69
CA LEU A 170 14.45 -10.41 -1.79
C LEU A 170 14.70 -11.84 -1.29
N ALA A 171 15.44 -12.02 -0.20
CA ALA A 171 15.72 -13.32 0.39
C ALA A 171 14.43 -14.00 0.90
N ILE A 172 13.59 -13.26 1.66
CA ILE A 172 12.30 -13.76 2.16
C ILE A 172 11.36 -14.08 0.99
N SER A 173 11.29 -13.19 0.01
CA SER A 173 10.42 -13.37 -1.17
C SER A 173 10.80 -14.61 -1.97
N LYS A 174 12.11 -14.87 -2.14
CA LYS A 174 12.60 -16.09 -2.79
C LYS A 174 12.24 -17.36 -1.99
N ALA A 175 12.32 -17.30 -0.67
CA ALA A 175 11.91 -18.41 0.18
C ALA A 175 10.41 -18.70 0.04
N LEU A 176 9.56 -17.68 0.06
CA LEU A 176 8.11 -17.81 -0.09
C LEU A 176 7.68 -18.34 -1.47
N LEU A 177 8.42 -18.06 -2.54
CA LEU A 177 8.14 -18.59 -3.87
C LEU A 177 8.50 -20.08 -4.04
N ASN A 178 9.28 -20.66 -3.12
CA ASN A 178 9.73 -22.05 -3.15
C ASN A 178 8.96 -22.96 -2.18
N ILE A 179 7.94 -22.44 -1.50
CA ILE A 179 7.02 -23.19 -0.65
C ILE A 179 5.82 -23.63 -1.47
#